data_21e572b0182c6850bff56bafc2297e3a
#
_entry.id   21e572b0182c6850bff56bafc2297e3a
#
_cell.length_a   1.000
_cell.length_b   1.000
_cell.length_c   1.000
_cell.angle_alpha   90.00
_cell.angle_beta   90.00
_cell.angle_gamma   90.00
#
_symmetry.space_group_name_H-M   'P 1'
#
loop_
_entity.id
_entity.type
_entity.pdbx_description
1 polymer ?
#
loop_
_entity_poly.entity_id
_entity_poly.type
_entity_poly.pdbx_seq_one_letter_code
_entity_poly.pdbx_strand_id
1 'polypeptide(L)'
;CINIFFQAISTVNTYYSKAVLHNSSMISILNTAYIVPAIATFFFVHLVVKKYGKGKTTMFGWMIICVSYVILLPFTENTTVLIITAAMRGVGYCFLLAVSSAMVSDAVEYGEWKTKIRVEGLTFSMQGFVGTIAAGIVTAVIGWVLNFSKYDGTLSFADTQAGSAVLAIKLLFIAVPFVVGVLNIILLKFYKLDKMYPQIIEDLNKRNGK
;
A
#
# COMPACT_ATOMS: atom_id res chain seq x y z
N CYS A 1 -5.65 2.83 -4.31
CA CYS A 1 -4.65 3.24 -3.28
C CYS A 1 -3.61 2.15 -3.01
N ILE A 2 -3.99 0.87 -2.76
CA ILE A 2 -3.05 -0.20 -2.37
C ILE A 2 -2.00 -0.49 -3.45
N ASN A 3 -2.41 -0.66 -4.71
CA ASN A 3 -1.49 -0.91 -5.83
C ASN A 3 -0.55 0.28 -6.09
N ILE A 4 -1.07 1.50 -5.94
CA ILE A 4 -0.28 2.74 -6.04
C ILE A 4 0.81 2.77 -4.98
N PHE A 5 0.44 2.46 -3.75
CA PHE A 5 1.35 2.40 -2.62
C PHE A 5 2.46 1.37 -2.84
N PHE A 6 2.12 0.17 -3.30
CA PHE A 6 3.10 -0.87 -3.62
C PHE A 6 4.07 -0.44 -4.72
N GLN A 7 3.54 0.12 -5.82
CA GLN A 7 4.37 0.59 -6.92
C GLN A 7 5.31 1.72 -6.48
N ALA A 8 4.82 2.68 -5.70
CA ALA A 8 5.63 3.77 -5.17
C ALA A 8 6.78 3.25 -4.30
N ILE A 9 6.50 2.33 -3.35
CA ILE A 9 7.52 1.75 -2.48
C ILE A 9 8.57 1.00 -3.30
N SER A 10 8.17 0.14 -4.23
CA SER A 10 9.10 -0.66 -5.03
C SER A 10 10.04 0.22 -5.85
N THR A 11 9.50 1.27 -6.48
CA THR A 11 10.28 2.22 -7.27
C THR A 11 11.25 3.01 -6.40
N VAL A 12 10.76 3.60 -5.31
CA VAL A 12 11.60 4.45 -4.43
C VAL A 12 12.63 3.61 -3.68
N ASN A 13 12.34 2.33 -3.36
CA ASN A 13 13.27 1.42 -2.72
C ASN A 13 14.58 1.26 -3.54
N THR A 14 14.47 1.19 -4.87
CA THR A 14 15.63 1.12 -5.76
C THR A 14 16.49 2.40 -5.67
N TYR A 15 15.87 3.57 -5.73
CA TYR A 15 16.59 4.85 -5.59
C TYR A 15 17.20 5.02 -4.20
N TYR A 16 16.49 4.58 -3.16
CA TYR A 16 16.99 4.64 -1.79
C TYR A 16 18.22 3.74 -1.59
N SER A 17 18.18 2.52 -2.09
CA SER A 17 19.31 1.59 -2.04
C SER A 17 20.52 2.11 -2.82
N LYS A 18 20.30 2.82 -3.94
CA LYS A 18 21.36 3.41 -4.74
C LYS A 18 21.96 4.66 -4.09
N ALA A 19 21.13 5.62 -3.69
CA ALA A 19 21.57 6.96 -3.33
C ALA A 19 21.85 7.15 -1.82
N VAL A 20 21.31 6.29 -0.96
CA VAL A 20 21.45 6.40 0.50
C VAL A 20 22.29 5.26 1.07
N LEU A 21 22.05 4.02 0.63
CA LEU A 21 22.74 2.86 1.18
C LEU A 21 23.99 2.47 0.40
N HIS A 22 24.18 3.02 -0.79
CA HIS A 22 25.31 2.72 -1.70
C HIS A 22 25.55 1.20 -1.92
N ASN A 23 24.47 0.40 -1.86
CA ASN A 23 24.55 -1.06 -1.92
C ASN A 23 23.42 -1.67 -2.74
N SER A 24 23.77 -2.27 -3.89
CA SER A 24 22.81 -2.92 -4.79
C SER A 24 22.12 -4.14 -4.17
N SER A 25 22.83 -4.91 -3.32
CA SER A 25 22.28 -6.09 -2.67
C SER A 25 21.12 -5.74 -1.72
N MET A 26 21.06 -4.51 -1.22
CA MET A 26 20.01 -4.04 -0.33
C MET A 26 18.64 -4.00 -1.04
N ILE A 27 18.59 -3.85 -2.36
CA ILE A 27 17.34 -3.91 -3.14
C ILE A 27 16.68 -5.28 -2.93
N SER A 28 17.44 -6.35 -3.13
CA SER A 28 16.94 -7.72 -2.97
C SER A 28 16.63 -8.06 -1.52
N ILE A 29 17.49 -7.65 -0.59
CA ILE A 29 17.31 -7.89 0.85
C ILE A 29 16.02 -7.22 1.35
N LEU A 30 15.80 -5.94 1.03
CA LEU A 30 14.61 -5.21 1.46
C LEU A 30 13.33 -5.74 0.80
N ASN A 31 13.38 -6.14 -0.47
CA ASN A 31 12.26 -6.76 -1.14
C ASN A 31 11.92 -8.14 -0.52
N THR A 32 12.92 -8.96 -0.22
CA THR A 32 12.71 -10.24 0.44
C THR A 32 12.17 -10.06 1.86
N ALA A 33 12.74 -9.13 2.64
CA ALA A 33 12.26 -8.78 3.97
C ALA A 33 10.81 -8.26 3.97
N TYR A 34 10.36 -7.67 2.87
CA TYR A 34 8.98 -7.25 2.67
C TYR A 34 8.05 -8.42 2.29
N ILE A 35 8.45 -9.25 1.33
CA ILE A 35 7.60 -10.29 0.75
C ILE A 35 7.44 -11.50 1.67
N VAL A 36 8.50 -11.96 2.32
CA VAL A 36 8.46 -13.17 3.15
C VAL A 36 7.48 -13.05 4.32
N PRO A 37 7.50 -11.98 5.14
CA PRO A 37 6.50 -11.78 6.18
C PRO A 37 5.08 -11.57 5.64
N ALA A 38 4.93 -10.95 4.46
CA ALA A 38 3.62 -10.81 3.82
C ALA A 38 3.00 -12.18 3.50
N ILE A 39 3.79 -13.10 2.91
CA ILE A 39 3.32 -14.47 2.62
C ILE A 39 2.97 -15.20 3.91
N ALA A 40 3.81 -15.15 4.94
CA ALA A 40 3.53 -15.78 6.22
C ALA A 40 2.23 -15.23 6.85
N THR A 41 2.00 -13.93 6.79
CA THR A 41 0.80 -13.28 7.32
C THR A 41 -0.46 -13.70 6.55
N PHE A 42 -0.36 -14.01 5.26
CA PHE A 42 -1.50 -14.38 4.43
C PHE A 42 -2.25 -15.60 4.98
N PHE A 43 -1.57 -16.54 5.59
CA PHE A 43 -2.20 -17.72 6.22
C PHE A 43 -3.06 -17.37 7.44
N PHE A 44 -2.78 -16.26 8.10
CA PHE A 44 -3.47 -15.86 9.33
C PHE A 44 -4.48 -14.72 9.15
N VAL A 45 -4.41 -14.00 8.02
CA VAL A 45 -5.24 -12.81 7.80
C VAL A 45 -6.74 -13.11 7.87
N HIS A 46 -7.18 -14.28 7.43
CA HIS A 46 -8.60 -14.66 7.46
C HIS A 46 -9.17 -14.72 8.88
N LEU A 47 -8.34 -15.11 9.87
CA LEU A 47 -8.74 -15.15 11.28
C LEU A 47 -9.01 -13.74 11.81
N VAL A 48 -8.17 -12.78 11.41
CA VAL A 48 -8.31 -11.38 11.79
C VAL A 48 -9.56 -10.77 11.14
N VAL A 49 -9.78 -11.03 9.85
CA VAL A 49 -10.95 -10.56 9.11
C VAL A 49 -12.25 -11.11 9.72
N LYS A 50 -12.27 -12.42 10.06
CA LYS A 50 -13.43 -13.04 10.69
C LYS A 50 -13.77 -12.43 12.04
N LYS A 51 -12.75 -12.03 12.81
CA LYS A 51 -12.95 -11.49 14.18
C LYS A 51 -13.29 -10.00 14.19
N TYR A 52 -12.67 -9.21 13.33
CA TYR A 52 -12.73 -7.74 13.40
C TYR A 52 -13.46 -7.08 12.23
N GLY A 53 -13.75 -7.83 11.17
CA GLY A 53 -14.35 -7.30 9.94
C GLY A 53 -13.32 -6.72 8.97
N LYS A 54 -13.76 -6.43 7.74
CA LYS A 54 -12.89 -6.00 6.62
C LYS A 54 -12.31 -4.61 6.85
N GLY A 55 -13.13 -3.64 7.24
CA GLY A 55 -12.69 -2.24 7.44
C GLY A 55 -11.66 -2.10 8.55
N LYS A 56 -11.87 -2.76 9.72
CA LYS A 56 -10.90 -2.72 10.82
C LYS A 56 -9.60 -3.43 10.47
N THR A 57 -9.67 -4.58 9.77
CA THR A 57 -8.47 -5.31 9.33
C THR A 57 -7.62 -4.45 8.39
N THR A 58 -8.23 -3.74 7.44
CA THR A 58 -7.53 -2.79 6.57
C THR A 58 -6.92 -1.64 7.37
N MET A 59 -7.63 -1.12 8.37
CA MET A 59 -7.12 -0.07 9.25
C MET A 59 -5.90 -0.55 10.06
N PHE A 60 -5.91 -1.78 10.58
CA PHE A 60 -4.74 -2.38 11.25
C PHE A 60 -3.54 -2.47 10.31
N GLY A 61 -3.76 -2.89 9.05
CA GLY A 61 -2.68 -2.91 8.05
C GLY A 61 -2.03 -1.55 7.86
N TRP A 62 -2.82 -0.49 7.68
CA TRP A 62 -2.30 0.88 7.56
C TRP A 62 -1.62 1.37 8.84
N MET A 63 -2.13 1.04 10.03
CA MET A 63 -1.48 1.40 11.29
C MET A 63 -0.09 0.76 11.42
N ILE A 64 0.06 -0.53 11.10
CA ILE A 64 1.36 -1.22 11.11
C ILE A 64 2.33 -0.51 10.16
N ILE A 65 1.89 -0.16 8.95
CA ILE A 65 2.69 0.56 7.96
C ILE A 65 3.11 1.93 8.50
N CYS A 66 2.20 2.73 9.06
CA CYS A 66 2.53 4.04 9.63
C CYS A 66 3.52 3.93 10.79
N VAL A 67 3.32 2.99 11.71
CA VAL A 67 4.25 2.73 12.83
C VAL A 67 5.64 2.37 12.32
N SER A 68 5.74 1.55 11.27
CA SER A 68 7.03 1.19 10.68
C SER A 68 7.80 2.40 10.15
N TYR A 69 7.11 3.37 9.56
CA TYR A 69 7.75 4.62 9.09
C TYR A 69 8.15 5.54 10.25
N VAL A 70 7.36 5.61 11.31
CA VAL A 70 7.73 6.37 12.53
C VAL A 70 9.01 5.80 13.16
N ILE A 71 9.12 4.47 13.25
CA ILE A 71 10.33 3.80 13.75
C ILE A 71 11.54 4.08 12.84
N LEU A 72 11.32 4.16 11.53
CA LEU A 72 12.39 4.39 10.57
C LEU A 72 12.93 5.82 10.59
N LEU A 73 12.12 6.83 10.98
CA LEU A 73 12.51 8.24 10.94
C LEU A 73 13.87 8.56 11.58
N PRO A 74 14.18 8.12 12.81
CA PRO A 74 15.47 8.40 13.44
C PRO A 74 16.64 7.54 12.92
N PHE A 75 16.37 6.43 12.20
CA PHE A 75 17.36 5.42 11.83
C PHE A 75 17.41 5.16 10.33
N THR A 76 17.33 6.22 9.52
CA THR A 76 17.20 6.13 8.06
C THR A 76 18.33 5.34 7.37
N GLU A 77 19.53 5.27 7.95
CA GLU A 77 20.70 4.60 7.36
C GLU A 77 21.04 3.26 8.04
N ASN A 78 20.33 2.91 9.12
CA ASN A 78 20.57 1.68 9.83
C ASN A 78 19.92 0.50 9.09
N THR A 79 20.76 -0.37 8.51
CA THR A 79 20.34 -1.54 7.73
C THR A 79 19.42 -2.48 8.50
N THR A 80 19.70 -2.73 9.78
CA THR A 80 18.89 -3.62 10.62
C THR A 80 17.48 -3.06 10.82
N VAL A 81 17.38 -1.77 11.12
CA VAL A 81 16.07 -1.09 11.27
C VAL A 81 15.32 -1.07 9.95
N LEU A 82 16.00 -0.85 8.83
CA LEU A 82 15.41 -0.91 7.48
C LEU A 82 14.80 -2.29 7.18
N ILE A 83 15.50 -3.37 7.52
CA ILE A 83 15.01 -4.74 7.31
C ILE A 83 13.80 -5.02 8.20
N ILE A 84 13.85 -4.67 9.48
CA ILE A 84 12.74 -4.87 10.42
C ILE A 84 11.51 -4.08 9.97
N THR A 85 11.69 -2.83 9.62
CA THR A 85 10.57 -1.97 9.16
C THR A 85 10.04 -2.41 7.79
N ALA A 86 10.87 -2.97 6.90
CA ALA A 86 10.43 -3.60 5.67
C ALA A 86 9.54 -4.82 5.95
N ALA A 87 9.92 -5.67 6.90
CA ALA A 87 9.12 -6.80 7.35
C ALA A 87 7.75 -6.35 7.93
N MET A 88 7.74 -5.33 8.78
CA MET A 88 6.49 -4.75 9.30
C MET A 88 5.59 -4.21 8.18
N ARG A 89 6.16 -3.52 7.19
CA ARG A 89 5.40 -3.04 6.01
C ARG A 89 4.83 -4.19 5.20
N GLY A 90 5.56 -5.29 5.05
CA GLY A 90 5.08 -6.52 4.40
C GLY A 90 3.87 -7.12 5.10
N VAL A 91 3.92 -7.25 6.44
CA VAL A 91 2.78 -7.68 7.26
C VAL A 91 1.57 -6.75 7.05
N GLY A 92 1.76 -5.44 7.17
CA GLY A 92 0.70 -4.46 6.97
C GLY A 92 0.09 -4.55 5.56
N TYR A 93 0.92 -4.65 4.53
CA TYR A 93 0.47 -4.77 3.14
C TYR A 93 -0.37 -6.04 2.89
N CYS A 94 -0.03 -7.16 3.52
CA CYS A 94 -0.81 -8.39 3.42
C CYS A 94 -2.26 -8.17 3.88
N PHE A 95 -2.46 -7.47 5.01
CA PHE A 95 -3.82 -7.12 5.46
C PHE A 95 -4.57 -6.29 4.43
N LEU A 96 -3.90 -5.35 3.77
CA LEU A 96 -4.52 -4.52 2.74
C LEU A 96 -4.89 -5.34 1.51
N LEU A 97 -3.97 -6.17 1.02
CA LEU A 97 -4.13 -6.96 -0.20
C LEU A 97 -5.26 -7.99 -0.06
N ALA A 98 -5.25 -8.75 1.04
CA ALA A 98 -6.21 -9.81 1.28
C ALA A 98 -7.67 -9.30 1.38
N VAL A 99 -7.86 -8.09 1.91
CA VAL A 99 -9.20 -7.54 2.12
C VAL A 99 -9.68 -6.71 0.93
N SER A 100 -8.76 -6.17 0.10
CA SER A 100 -9.11 -5.22 -0.96
C SER A 100 -10.14 -5.75 -1.96
N SER A 101 -9.95 -6.96 -2.46
CA SER A 101 -10.86 -7.60 -3.43
C SER A 101 -12.24 -7.86 -2.82
N ALA A 102 -12.27 -8.28 -1.55
CA ALA A 102 -13.53 -8.51 -0.83
C ALA A 102 -14.30 -7.20 -0.61
N MET A 103 -13.61 -6.09 -0.30
CA MET A 103 -14.27 -4.77 -0.17
C MET A 103 -14.82 -4.25 -1.50
N VAL A 104 -14.17 -4.57 -2.63
CA VAL A 104 -14.70 -4.23 -3.96
C VAL A 104 -15.93 -5.05 -4.27
N SER A 105 -15.95 -6.35 -3.96
CA SER A 105 -17.14 -7.19 -4.12
C SER A 105 -18.31 -6.67 -3.27
N ASP A 106 -18.06 -6.26 -2.03
CA ASP A 106 -19.10 -5.66 -1.17
C ASP A 106 -19.65 -4.36 -1.77
N ALA A 107 -18.80 -3.57 -2.42
CA ALA A 107 -19.24 -2.35 -3.11
C ALA A 107 -20.13 -2.67 -4.34
N VAL A 108 -19.85 -3.78 -5.05
CA VAL A 108 -20.71 -4.27 -6.15
C VAL A 108 -22.09 -4.66 -5.61
N GLU A 109 -22.13 -5.43 -4.51
CA GLU A 109 -23.38 -5.85 -3.88
C GLU A 109 -24.18 -4.69 -3.33
N TYR A 110 -23.51 -3.70 -2.71
CA TYR A 110 -24.14 -2.45 -2.31
C TYR A 110 -24.71 -1.68 -3.51
N GLY A 111 -23.98 -1.61 -4.62
CA GLY A 111 -24.44 -1.01 -5.87
C GLY A 111 -25.68 -1.71 -6.41
N GLU A 112 -25.69 -3.02 -6.47
CA GLU A 112 -26.82 -3.86 -6.89
C GLU A 112 -28.04 -3.68 -5.98
N TRP A 113 -27.83 -3.65 -4.65
CA TRP A 113 -28.91 -3.41 -3.69
C TRP A 113 -29.59 -2.07 -3.91
N LYS A 114 -28.79 -1.01 -4.19
CA LYS A 114 -29.31 0.35 -4.37
C LYS A 114 -29.90 0.62 -5.75
N THR A 115 -29.24 0.15 -6.83
CA THR A 115 -29.62 0.46 -8.22
C THR A 115 -30.40 -0.65 -8.91
N LYS A 116 -30.47 -1.85 -8.32
CA LYS A 116 -31.05 -3.07 -8.89
C LYS A 116 -30.30 -3.59 -10.15
N ILE A 117 -29.11 -3.06 -10.44
CA ILE A 117 -28.27 -3.45 -11.57
C ILE A 117 -26.95 -3.99 -11.03
N ARG A 118 -26.59 -5.21 -11.43
CA ARG A 118 -25.29 -5.81 -11.09
C ARG A 118 -24.25 -5.49 -12.15
N VAL A 119 -23.24 -4.71 -11.77
CA VAL A 119 -22.17 -4.23 -12.69
C VAL A 119 -20.78 -4.72 -12.24
N GLU A 120 -20.67 -5.99 -11.88
CA GLU A 120 -19.46 -6.59 -11.32
C GLU A 120 -18.24 -6.44 -12.26
N GLY A 121 -18.38 -6.85 -13.52
CA GLY A 121 -17.30 -6.77 -14.51
C GLY A 121 -16.82 -5.34 -14.74
N LEU A 122 -17.73 -4.37 -14.80
CA LEU A 122 -17.37 -2.96 -14.95
C LEU A 122 -16.59 -2.45 -13.72
N THR A 123 -17.01 -2.81 -12.51
CA THR A 123 -16.36 -2.37 -11.27
C THR A 123 -14.93 -2.88 -11.18
N PHE A 124 -14.68 -4.16 -11.46
CA PHE A 124 -13.31 -4.71 -11.45
C PHE A 124 -12.45 -4.18 -12.59
N SER A 125 -13.02 -3.97 -13.79
CA SER A 125 -12.30 -3.34 -14.91
C SER A 125 -11.90 -1.90 -14.57
N MET A 126 -12.80 -1.11 -13.98
CA MET A 126 -12.50 0.25 -13.52
C MET A 126 -11.45 0.27 -12.41
N GLN A 127 -11.45 -0.69 -11.49
CA GLN A 127 -10.41 -0.82 -10.48
C GLN A 127 -9.04 -1.03 -11.11
N GLY A 128 -8.92 -1.93 -12.09
CA GLY A 128 -7.68 -2.18 -12.82
C GLY A 128 -7.22 -0.94 -13.61
N PHE A 129 -8.13 -0.31 -14.35
CA PHE A 129 -7.86 0.88 -15.15
C PHE A 129 -7.36 2.05 -14.29
N VAL A 130 -8.10 2.40 -13.24
CA VAL A 130 -7.70 3.45 -12.29
C VAL A 130 -6.37 3.10 -11.61
N GLY A 131 -6.14 1.83 -11.26
CA GLY A 131 -4.88 1.37 -10.68
C GLY A 131 -3.69 1.61 -11.61
N THR A 132 -3.83 1.33 -12.90
CA THR A 132 -2.77 1.53 -13.91
C THR A 132 -2.47 3.01 -14.14
N ILE A 133 -3.52 3.84 -14.30
CA ILE A 133 -3.35 5.30 -14.45
C ILE A 133 -2.64 5.87 -13.22
N ALA A 134 -3.09 5.50 -12.04
CA ALA A 134 -2.53 6.01 -10.81
C ALA A 134 -1.06 5.57 -10.61
N ALA A 135 -0.68 4.35 -11.02
CA ALA A 135 0.72 3.92 -11.02
C ALA A 135 1.57 4.76 -11.98
N GLY A 136 1.06 5.08 -13.17
CA GLY A 136 1.72 5.97 -14.13
C GLY A 136 1.94 7.38 -13.55
N ILE A 137 0.91 7.96 -12.94
CA ILE A 137 0.99 9.29 -12.29
C ILE A 137 2.06 9.28 -11.18
N VAL A 138 2.05 8.26 -10.30
CA VAL A 138 3.03 8.15 -9.21
C VAL A 138 4.45 8.07 -9.76
N THR A 139 4.67 7.25 -10.79
CA THR A 139 5.99 7.14 -11.42
C THR A 139 6.45 8.45 -12.04
N ALA A 140 5.55 9.19 -12.71
CA ALA A 140 5.83 10.50 -13.26
C ALA A 140 6.18 11.53 -12.16
N VAL A 141 5.41 11.56 -11.06
CA VAL A 141 5.67 12.45 -9.92
C VAL A 141 7.04 12.14 -9.28
N ILE A 142 7.37 10.87 -9.08
CA ILE A 142 8.69 10.47 -8.59
C ILE A 142 9.78 10.97 -9.54
N GLY A 143 9.63 10.77 -10.85
CA GLY A 143 10.58 11.25 -11.86
C GLY A 143 10.76 12.78 -11.83
N TRP A 144 9.68 13.56 -11.70
CA TRP A 144 9.75 15.01 -11.57
C TRP A 144 10.46 15.44 -10.29
N VAL A 145 10.14 14.84 -9.15
CA VAL A 145 10.82 15.16 -7.87
C VAL A 145 12.31 14.87 -7.95
N LEU A 146 12.71 13.74 -8.55
CA LEU A 146 14.10 13.39 -8.76
C LEU A 146 14.82 14.39 -9.68
N ASN A 147 14.18 14.79 -10.79
CA ASN A 147 14.74 15.78 -11.71
C ASN A 147 14.93 17.16 -11.02
N PHE A 148 13.91 17.66 -10.32
CA PHE A 148 14.01 18.93 -9.58
C PHE A 148 15.05 18.89 -8.45
N SER A 149 15.28 17.74 -7.86
CA SER A 149 16.29 17.55 -6.80
C SER A 149 17.72 17.36 -7.32
N LYS A 150 17.93 17.43 -8.64
CA LYS A 150 19.22 17.24 -9.31
C LYS A 150 19.78 15.80 -9.10
N TYR A 151 18.90 14.81 -9.13
CA TYR A 151 19.32 13.42 -9.11
C TYR A 151 20.03 13.06 -10.43
N ASP A 152 21.25 12.53 -10.34
CA ASP A 152 22.00 12.06 -11.49
C ASP A 152 21.88 10.54 -11.64
N GLY A 153 21.17 10.10 -12.69
CA GLY A 153 20.97 8.69 -12.98
C GLY A 153 22.22 7.97 -13.50
N THR A 154 23.22 8.72 -14.00
CA THR A 154 24.46 8.17 -14.58
C THR A 154 25.47 7.72 -13.53
N LEU A 155 25.39 8.26 -12.31
CA LEU A 155 26.26 7.89 -11.20
C LEU A 155 26.08 6.42 -10.80
N SER A 156 27.17 5.78 -10.41
CA SER A 156 27.15 4.40 -9.90
C SER A 156 26.69 4.32 -8.44
N PHE A 157 26.57 3.10 -7.89
CA PHE A 157 26.28 2.92 -6.45
C PHE A 157 27.38 3.44 -5.52
N ALA A 158 28.62 3.53 -6.02
CA ALA A 158 29.76 4.02 -5.23
C ALA A 158 29.84 5.54 -5.17
N ASP A 159 29.15 6.25 -6.08
CA ASP A 159 29.21 7.69 -6.20
C ASP A 159 28.19 8.38 -5.28
N THR A 160 28.54 9.57 -4.81
CA THR A 160 27.67 10.37 -3.96
C THR A 160 26.73 11.24 -4.79
N GLN A 161 25.44 11.19 -4.48
CA GLN A 161 24.43 12.07 -5.07
C GLN A 161 24.44 13.46 -4.42
N ALA A 162 23.87 14.44 -5.11
CA ALA A 162 23.64 15.76 -4.53
C ALA A 162 22.80 15.66 -3.24
N GLY A 163 23.11 16.44 -2.22
CA GLY A 163 22.40 16.41 -0.94
C GLY A 163 20.90 16.67 -1.09
N SER A 164 20.48 17.50 -2.05
CA SER A 164 19.08 17.74 -2.40
C SER A 164 18.39 16.47 -2.94
N ALA A 165 19.09 15.68 -3.74
CA ALA A 165 18.58 14.41 -4.27
C ALA A 165 18.41 13.37 -3.16
N VAL A 166 19.40 13.24 -2.27
CA VAL A 166 19.33 12.35 -1.11
C VAL A 166 18.16 12.72 -0.20
N LEU A 167 17.97 14.02 0.09
CA LEU A 167 16.83 14.48 0.89
C LEU A 167 15.50 14.17 0.22
N ALA A 168 15.37 14.43 -1.09
CA ALA A 168 14.15 14.14 -1.84
C ALA A 168 13.81 12.65 -1.83
N ILE A 169 14.81 11.77 -2.00
CA ILE A 169 14.62 10.33 -1.94
C ILE A 169 14.18 9.88 -0.54
N LYS A 170 14.79 10.41 0.53
CA LYS A 170 14.38 10.14 1.91
C LYS A 170 12.93 10.57 2.16
N LEU A 171 12.53 11.75 1.67
CA LEU A 171 11.16 12.24 1.78
C LEU A 171 10.17 11.36 1.00
N LEU A 172 10.49 11.00 -0.24
CA LEU A 172 9.67 10.09 -1.05
C LEU A 172 9.53 8.71 -0.41
N PHE A 173 10.58 8.22 0.24
CA PHE A 173 10.61 6.89 0.85
C PHE A 173 9.83 6.83 2.18
N ILE A 174 9.85 7.90 2.98
CA ILE A 174 9.29 7.92 4.33
C ILE A 174 8.03 8.77 4.42
N ALA A 175 8.11 10.05 4.02
CA ALA A 175 7.03 11.00 4.28
C ALA A 175 5.80 10.72 3.39
N VAL A 176 6.00 10.45 2.10
CA VAL A 176 4.88 10.23 1.18
C VAL A 176 4.05 9.00 1.57
N PRO A 177 4.64 7.81 1.79
CA PRO A 177 3.87 6.64 2.22
C PRO A 177 3.22 6.82 3.60
N PHE A 178 3.86 7.54 4.52
CA PHE A 178 3.30 7.84 5.83
C PHE A 178 2.04 8.70 5.72
N VAL A 179 2.10 9.79 4.95
CA VAL A 179 0.94 10.67 4.72
C VAL A 179 -0.19 9.92 4.04
N VAL A 180 0.11 9.13 3.02
CA VAL A 180 -0.88 8.26 2.34
C VAL A 180 -1.52 7.29 3.34
N GLY A 181 -0.74 6.67 4.21
CA GLY A 181 -1.23 5.77 5.25
C GLY A 181 -2.18 6.45 6.22
N VAL A 182 -1.81 7.63 6.74
CA VAL A 182 -2.65 8.43 7.64
C VAL A 182 -3.96 8.85 6.97
N LEU A 183 -3.91 9.31 5.71
CA LEU A 183 -5.11 9.67 4.95
C LEU A 183 -6.04 8.47 4.77
N ASN A 184 -5.50 7.28 4.46
CA ASN A 184 -6.31 6.07 4.34
C ASN A 184 -6.93 5.65 5.67
N ILE A 185 -6.23 5.78 6.80
CA ILE A 185 -6.80 5.51 8.14
C ILE A 185 -7.97 6.45 8.42
N ILE A 186 -7.84 7.75 8.07
CA ILE A 186 -8.92 8.73 8.24
C ILE A 186 -10.12 8.35 7.36
N LEU A 187 -9.90 8.03 6.09
CA LEU A 187 -10.96 7.63 5.17
C LEU A 187 -11.68 6.35 5.63
N LEU A 188 -10.95 5.37 6.16
CA LEU A 188 -11.52 4.12 6.67
C LEU A 188 -12.41 4.32 7.91
N LYS A 189 -12.24 5.40 8.68
CA LYS A 189 -13.18 5.74 9.77
C LYS A 189 -14.60 6.03 9.25
N PHE A 190 -14.72 6.51 8.04
CA PHE A 190 -16.01 6.76 7.38
C PHE A 190 -16.60 5.53 6.69
N TYR A 191 -15.84 4.43 6.61
CA TYR A 191 -16.31 3.19 6.01
C TYR A 191 -17.33 2.49 6.91
N LYS A 192 -18.61 2.51 6.50
CA LYS A 192 -19.73 1.96 7.26
C LYS A 192 -20.31 0.67 6.65
N LEU A 193 -19.79 0.25 5.50
CA LEU A 193 -20.38 -0.84 4.72
C LEU A 193 -20.39 -2.18 5.48
N ASP A 194 -19.34 -2.47 6.25
CA ASP A 194 -19.27 -3.71 7.08
C ASP A 194 -20.49 -3.87 8.00
N LYS A 195 -21.06 -2.77 8.50
CA LYS A 195 -22.23 -2.83 9.39
C LYS A 195 -23.54 -3.04 8.65
N MET A 196 -23.60 -2.57 7.41
CA MET A 196 -24.81 -2.67 6.56
C MET A 196 -24.82 -3.96 5.75
N TYR A 197 -23.67 -4.60 5.59
CA TYR A 197 -23.48 -5.73 4.70
C TYR A 197 -24.42 -6.91 4.99
N PRO A 198 -24.66 -7.34 6.25
CA PRO A 198 -25.59 -8.43 6.53
C PRO A 198 -27.02 -8.14 6.03
N GLN A 199 -27.51 -6.91 6.22
CA GLN A 199 -28.82 -6.49 5.74
C GLN A 199 -28.88 -6.45 4.22
N ILE A 200 -27.82 -5.95 3.55
CA ILE A 200 -27.75 -5.91 2.09
C ILE A 200 -27.88 -7.32 1.50
N ILE A 201 -27.16 -8.29 2.05
CA ILE A 201 -27.19 -9.68 1.58
C ILE A 201 -28.57 -10.31 1.82
N GLU A 202 -29.19 -10.08 2.98
CA GLU A 202 -30.53 -10.58 3.28
C GLU A 202 -31.57 -10.04 2.28
N ASP A 203 -31.54 -8.74 2.02
CA ASP A 203 -32.46 -8.10 1.07
C ASP A 203 -32.25 -8.61 -0.37
N LEU A 204 -30.98 -8.78 -0.79
CA LEU A 204 -30.64 -9.34 -2.09
C LEU A 204 -31.09 -10.79 -2.24
N ASN A 205 -30.93 -11.61 -1.20
CA ASN A 205 -31.37 -13.01 -1.21
C ASN A 205 -32.90 -13.11 -1.29
N LYS A 206 -33.64 -12.32 -0.50
CA LYS A 206 -35.13 -12.26 -0.59
C LYS A 206 -35.59 -11.85 -1.99
N ARG A 207 -34.90 -10.89 -2.62
CA ARG A 207 -35.24 -10.44 -3.97
C ARG A 207 -34.95 -11.48 -5.04
N ASN A 208 -33.91 -12.28 -4.88
CA ASN A 208 -33.45 -13.29 -5.84
C ASN A 208 -34.06 -14.68 -5.58
N GLY A 209 -35.01 -14.81 -4.64
CA GLY A 209 -35.72 -16.07 -4.35
C GLY A 209 -34.83 -17.14 -3.69
N LYS A 210 -33.80 -16.70 -2.95
CA LYS A 210 -32.88 -17.58 -2.21
C LYS A 210 -33.11 -17.47 -0.70
#